data_00a8ea7b58e367c427147bd943815f01
#
_entry.id   00a8ea7b58e367c427147bd943815f01
#
_cell.length_a   1.000
_cell.length_b   1.000
_cell.length_c   1.000
_cell.angle_alpha   90.00
_cell.angle_beta   90.00
_cell.angle_gamma   90.00
#
_symmetry.space_group_name_H-M   'P 1'
#
loop_
_entity.id
_entity.type
_entity.pdbx_description
1 polymer ?
#
loop_
_entity_poly.entity_id
_entity_poly.type
_entity_poly.pdbx_seq_one_letter_code
_entity_poly.pdbx_strand_id
1 'polypeptide(L)'
;MKTYLLFFFLLIGSGVLNFLSAQQITRYQVIKSFPIASSGGWDYIAVGPQNNRLYVSHGTQVNVLDETTGDSVGVIPNTTGVHGIAFVPSLGKGYTSNGRINTVSVFDLKTNQVLGQIAAGQNPDAIMYDEFSKLIITCNGRSSDLSLIDPVTEKVVATIPVGGKPETAVSDGMGKLYVNIEDKSEIAEVDINSRSVTNRWTLSPSEGPTGLAMDVKTRRLFAGCDKTLVIMDANNGKIIDRVTIGDGCDGVAFDPELKYVFASCGEGKLSIVHEENADKFVLAADVPTKRSARTIAEDPRTHTAFLPAAEFEKTAAPGERRPPMVPGTFQVLVVGQ
;
A
#
# COMPACT_ATOMS: atom_id res chain seq x y z
N MET A 1 -7.61 -52.76 -72.44
CA MET A 1 -6.73 -52.09 -71.47
C MET A 1 -7.55 -51.06 -70.73
N LYS A 2 -7.88 -51.35 -69.44
CA LYS A 2 -8.63 -50.43 -68.57
C LYS A 2 -7.65 -49.84 -67.53
N THR A 3 -7.42 -48.52 -67.56
CA THR A 3 -6.54 -47.78 -66.66
C THR A 3 -7.38 -47.33 -65.49
N TYR A 4 -7.02 -47.78 -64.29
CA TYR A 4 -7.63 -47.31 -63.03
C TYR A 4 -6.81 -46.15 -62.47
N LEU A 5 -7.46 -44.98 -62.28
CA LEU A 5 -6.89 -43.79 -61.65
C LEU A 5 -7.17 -43.90 -60.14
N LEU A 6 -6.11 -43.99 -59.32
CA LEU A 6 -6.19 -43.98 -57.88
C LEU A 6 -6.14 -42.53 -57.39
N PHE A 7 -7.21 -42.03 -56.71
CA PHE A 7 -7.22 -40.77 -56.02
C PHE A 7 -6.74 -40.96 -54.59
N PHE A 8 -5.62 -40.35 -54.23
CA PHE A 8 -5.15 -40.25 -52.86
C PHE A 8 -5.80 -39.03 -52.20
N PHE A 9 -6.65 -39.24 -51.18
CA PHE A 9 -7.16 -38.22 -50.32
C PHE A 9 -6.12 -37.93 -49.21
N LEU A 10 -5.49 -36.74 -49.21
CA LEU A 10 -4.69 -36.28 -48.09
C LEU A 10 -5.60 -35.65 -47.04
N LEU A 11 -5.78 -36.32 -45.91
CA LEU A 11 -6.42 -35.75 -44.71
C LEU A 11 -5.42 -34.83 -44.00
N ILE A 12 -5.59 -33.54 -44.15
CA ILE A 12 -4.86 -32.54 -43.35
C ILE A 12 -5.59 -32.43 -41.97
N GLY A 13 -5.04 -33.13 -41.00
CA GLY A 13 -5.48 -32.99 -39.61
C GLY A 13 -5.06 -31.64 -39.06
N SER A 14 -6.02 -30.73 -38.84
CA SER A 14 -5.81 -29.48 -38.12
C SER A 14 -5.59 -29.79 -36.62
N GLY A 15 -4.32 -29.95 -36.25
CA GLY A 15 -3.95 -30.00 -34.82
C GLY A 15 -4.19 -28.64 -34.19
N VAL A 16 -5.25 -28.54 -33.35
CA VAL A 16 -5.45 -27.42 -32.45
C VAL A 16 -4.40 -27.54 -31.36
N LEU A 17 -3.31 -26.77 -31.47
CA LEU A 17 -2.36 -26.58 -30.38
C LEU A 17 -3.05 -25.78 -29.29
N ASN A 18 -3.59 -26.46 -28.29
CA ASN A 18 -3.96 -25.85 -27.02
C ASN A 18 -2.67 -25.39 -26.35
N PHE A 19 -2.36 -24.10 -26.45
CA PHE A 19 -1.41 -23.45 -25.55
C PHE A 19 -2.02 -23.45 -24.15
N LEU A 20 -1.71 -24.47 -23.35
CA LEU A 20 -1.83 -24.38 -21.91
C LEU A 20 -0.90 -23.24 -21.48
N SER A 21 -1.46 -22.08 -21.20
CA SER A 21 -0.78 -21.02 -20.47
C SER A 21 -0.33 -21.66 -19.14
N ALA A 22 0.96 -21.92 -19.02
CA ALA A 22 1.52 -22.34 -17.75
C ALA A 22 1.29 -21.19 -16.78
N GLN A 23 0.37 -21.36 -15.84
CA GLN A 23 0.12 -20.43 -14.76
C GLN A 23 1.44 -20.30 -14.02
N GLN A 24 2.05 -19.14 -14.08
CA GLN A 24 3.32 -18.87 -13.41
C GLN A 24 3.03 -18.87 -11.90
N ILE A 25 3.28 -20.01 -11.27
CA ILE A 25 3.11 -20.15 -9.82
C ILE A 25 4.18 -19.29 -9.18
N THR A 26 3.77 -18.21 -8.53
CA THR A 26 4.71 -17.38 -7.76
C THR A 26 5.24 -18.22 -6.60
N ARG A 27 6.53 -18.08 -6.31
CA ARG A 27 7.17 -18.77 -5.17
C ARG A 27 7.22 -17.90 -3.92
N TYR A 28 6.42 -16.84 -3.86
CA TYR A 28 6.38 -15.97 -2.69
C TYR A 28 5.97 -16.74 -1.43
N GLN A 29 6.74 -16.53 -0.37
CA GLN A 29 6.50 -17.11 0.95
C GLN A 29 7.08 -16.20 2.04
N VAL A 30 6.69 -16.40 3.28
CA VAL A 30 7.39 -15.77 4.41
C VAL A 30 8.76 -16.42 4.53
N ILE A 31 9.83 -15.69 4.18
CA ILE A 31 11.21 -16.19 4.17
C ILE A 31 11.95 -15.92 5.48
N LYS A 32 11.55 -14.91 6.24
CA LYS A 32 12.09 -14.57 7.57
C LYS A 32 11.17 -13.60 8.30
N SER A 33 11.49 -13.30 9.55
CA SER A 33 10.85 -12.26 10.34
C SER A 33 11.85 -11.49 11.16
N PHE A 34 11.58 -10.21 11.39
CA PHE A 34 12.38 -9.29 12.18
C PHE A 34 11.64 -8.93 13.48
N PRO A 35 12.04 -9.46 14.64
CA PRO A 35 11.38 -9.16 15.90
C PRO A 35 11.68 -7.72 16.35
N ILE A 36 10.67 -7.07 16.92
CA ILE A 36 10.77 -5.71 17.47
C ILE A 36 10.38 -5.77 18.94
N ALA A 37 11.32 -5.44 19.84
CA ALA A 37 11.13 -5.59 21.28
C ALA A 37 10.28 -4.49 21.94
N SER A 38 9.96 -3.39 21.23
CA SER A 38 9.15 -2.30 21.77
C SER A 38 7.67 -2.67 21.86
N SER A 39 6.92 -1.99 22.72
CA SER A 39 5.48 -2.18 22.93
C SER A 39 4.67 -1.07 22.25
N GLY A 40 3.43 -1.35 21.89
CA GLY A 40 2.49 -0.40 21.28
C GLY A 40 1.81 -0.98 20.06
N GLY A 41 0.77 -0.29 19.57
CA GLY A 41 0.15 -0.61 18.29
C GLY A 41 1.01 -0.09 17.14
N TRP A 42 0.81 -0.66 15.96
CA TRP A 42 1.48 -0.24 14.72
C TRP A 42 0.47 0.11 13.65
N ASP A 43 0.97 0.71 12.57
CA ASP A 43 0.21 0.99 11.37
C ASP A 43 1.08 0.79 10.13
N TYR A 44 1.45 1.84 9.41
CA TYR A 44 2.24 1.71 8.18
C TYR A 44 3.70 1.35 8.45
N ILE A 45 4.28 0.78 7.42
CA ILE A 45 5.71 0.51 7.27
C ILE A 45 6.17 1.14 5.96
N ALA A 46 7.42 1.60 5.89
CA ALA A 46 7.98 2.17 4.69
C ALA A 46 9.41 1.68 4.44
N VAL A 47 9.73 1.39 3.19
CA VAL A 47 11.09 1.12 2.72
C VAL A 47 11.81 2.45 2.54
N GLY A 48 12.98 2.59 3.14
CA GLY A 48 13.77 3.80 3.08
C GLY A 48 14.40 4.03 1.70
N PRO A 49 14.43 5.28 1.22
CA PRO A 49 15.02 5.57 -0.08
C PRO A 49 16.54 5.41 -0.02
N GLN A 50 17.09 4.44 -0.73
CA GLN A 50 18.54 4.25 -0.95
C GLN A 50 19.41 4.08 0.31
N ASN A 51 18.83 3.78 1.48
CA ASN A 51 19.58 3.66 2.73
C ASN A 51 19.47 2.29 3.41
N ASN A 52 18.91 1.29 2.73
CA ASN A 52 18.72 -0.08 3.23
C ASN A 52 18.06 -0.13 4.61
N ARG A 53 17.02 0.66 4.81
CA ARG A 53 16.29 0.78 6.09
C ARG A 53 14.80 0.56 5.93
N LEU A 54 14.21 -0.09 6.91
CA LEU A 54 12.78 -0.16 7.12
C LEU A 54 12.39 0.79 8.25
N TYR A 55 11.31 1.53 8.04
CA TYR A 55 10.72 2.43 9.02
C TYR A 55 9.35 1.89 9.41
N VAL A 56 9.19 1.50 10.66
CA VAL A 56 7.99 0.82 11.18
C VAL A 56 7.32 1.71 12.21
N SER A 57 6.11 2.20 11.93
CA SER A 57 5.35 2.98 12.89
C SER A 57 4.98 2.13 14.10
N HIS A 58 5.18 2.65 15.32
CA HIS A 58 4.94 1.89 16.55
C HIS A 58 4.53 2.77 17.72
N GLY A 59 3.24 3.06 17.79
CA GLY A 59 2.63 3.78 18.90
C GLY A 59 3.07 5.25 19.03
N THR A 60 4.20 5.50 19.69
CA THR A 60 4.73 6.84 19.94
C THR A 60 6.10 7.08 19.30
N GLN A 61 6.55 6.15 18.49
CA GLN A 61 7.86 6.15 17.86
C GLN A 61 7.82 5.45 16.49
N VAL A 62 8.87 5.63 15.69
CA VAL A 62 9.15 4.80 14.52
C VAL A 62 10.40 3.98 14.80
N ASN A 63 10.29 2.65 14.72
CA ASN A 63 11.45 1.77 14.76
C ASN A 63 12.14 1.78 13.39
N VAL A 64 13.45 1.94 13.38
CA VAL A 64 14.26 1.90 12.16
C VAL A 64 15.12 0.65 12.19
N LEU A 65 14.93 -0.22 11.20
CA LEU A 65 15.65 -1.49 11.07
C LEU A 65 16.55 -1.47 9.84
N ASP A 66 17.60 -2.25 9.86
CA ASP A 66 18.29 -2.66 8.65
C ASP A 66 17.37 -3.57 7.84
N GLU A 67 17.16 -3.25 6.57
CA GLU A 67 16.22 -3.94 5.69
C GLU A 67 16.63 -5.40 5.39
N THR A 68 17.91 -5.70 5.44
CA THR A 68 18.45 -7.04 5.14
C THR A 68 18.49 -7.94 6.35
N THR A 69 18.96 -7.41 7.50
CA THR A 69 19.20 -8.21 8.70
C THR A 69 18.07 -8.12 9.73
N GLY A 70 17.29 -7.04 9.70
CA GLY A 70 16.29 -6.74 10.72
C GLY A 70 16.87 -6.14 12.01
N ASP A 71 18.18 -5.90 12.06
CA ASP A 71 18.80 -5.28 13.22
C ASP A 71 18.29 -3.86 13.43
N SER A 72 18.07 -3.48 14.69
CA SER A 72 17.70 -2.11 15.02
C SER A 72 18.85 -1.14 14.75
N VAL A 73 18.62 -0.17 13.86
CA VAL A 73 19.59 0.90 13.55
C VAL A 73 19.18 2.24 14.20
N GLY A 74 18.03 2.30 14.84
CA GLY A 74 17.59 3.48 15.58
C GLY A 74 16.10 3.57 15.82
N VAL A 75 15.72 4.67 16.43
CA VAL A 75 14.32 5.02 16.73
C VAL A 75 14.13 6.50 16.44
N ILE A 76 12.98 6.85 15.86
CA ILE A 76 12.52 8.25 15.76
C ILE A 76 11.48 8.44 16.88
N PRO A 77 11.82 9.15 17.95
CA PRO A 77 10.94 9.31 19.11
C PRO A 77 9.91 10.44 18.90
N ASN A 78 8.98 10.59 19.87
CA ASN A 78 8.05 11.72 19.95
C ASN A 78 7.09 11.84 18.75
N THR A 79 6.68 10.71 18.19
CA THR A 79 5.71 10.60 17.10
C THR A 79 4.38 10.03 17.60
N THR A 80 3.76 10.68 18.58
CA THR A 80 2.59 10.19 19.32
C THR A 80 1.40 9.90 18.39
N GLY A 81 1.00 8.64 18.32
CA GLY A 81 -0.05 8.16 17.41
C GLY A 81 0.43 8.18 15.96
N VAL A 82 1.68 7.78 15.73
CA VAL A 82 2.25 7.70 14.38
C VAL A 82 1.50 6.67 13.54
N HIS A 83 1.23 7.07 12.28
CA HIS A 83 0.66 6.25 11.24
C HIS A 83 1.64 6.06 10.09
N GLY A 84 1.72 7.00 9.15
CA GLY A 84 2.52 6.91 7.94
C GLY A 84 3.91 7.54 8.02
N ILE A 85 4.77 7.15 7.07
CA ILE A 85 6.12 7.67 6.90
C ILE A 85 6.35 8.02 5.43
N ALA A 86 6.87 9.22 5.16
CA ALA A 86 7.24 9.69 3.83
C ALA A 86 8.66 10.26 3.82
N PHE A 87 9.28 10.34 2.64
CA PHE A 87 10.66 10.77 2.51
C PHE A 87 10.84 11.84 1.42
N VAL A 88 11.74 12.79 1.69
CA VAL A 88 12.23 13.77 0.70
C VAL A 88 13.76 13.65 0.65
N PRO A 89 14.29 12.68 -0.11
CA PRO A 89 15.73 12.37 -0.11
C PRO A 89 16.60 13.55 -0.51
N SER A 90 16.12 14.39 -1.42
CA SER A 90 16.82 15.59 -1.87
C SER A 90 17.08 16.62 -0.75
N LEU A 91 16.29 16.58 0.33
CA LEU A 91 16.47 17.42 1.52
C LEU A 91 17.11 16.65 2.69
N GLY A 92 17.36 15.33 2.54
CA GLY A 92 17.82 14.46 3.63
C GLY A 92 16.80 14.32 4.76
N LYS A 93 15.52 14.56 4.49
CA LYS A 93 14.44 14.58 5.49
C LYS A 93 13.43 13.47 5.30
N GLY A 94 12.89 12.97 6.41
CA GLY A 94 11.71 12.13 6.48
C GLY A 94 10.62 12.80 7.30
N TYR A 95 9.39 12.33 7.13
CA TYR A 95 8.17 12.89 7.70
C TYR A 95 7.29 11.78 8.24
N THR A 96 6.67 11.99 9.41
CA THR A 96 5.68 11.06 9.96
C THR A 96 4.37 11.77 10.21
N SER A 97 3.25 11.15 9.89
CA SER A 97 1.93 11.60 10.31
C SER A 97 1.64 11.11 11.74
N ASN A 98 1.18 12.00 12.62
CA ASN A 98 0.95 11.73 14.03
C ASN A 98 -0.51 12.04 14.38
N GLY A 99 -1.39 11.06 14.18
CA GLY A 99 -2.84 11.26 14.24
C GLY A 99 -3.37 11.73 15.58
N ARG A 100 -2.79 11.27 16.70
CA ARG A 100 -3.28 11.66 18.03
C ARG A 100 -3.03 13.12 18.39
N ILE A 101 -2.00 13.73 17.82
CA ILE A 101 -1.59 15.11 18.12
C ILE A 101 -1.76 16.05 16.95
N ASN A 102 -2.34 15.58 15.81
CA ASN A 102 -2.63 16.36 14.61
C ASN A 102 -1.40 17.08 14.04
N THR A 103 -0.27 16.39 13.98
CA THR A 103 0.99 16.94 13.49
C THR A 103 1.67 16.02 12.48
N VAL A 104 2.62 16.60 11.75
CA VAL A 104 3.64 15.88 10.99
C VAL A 104 4.99 16.16 11.66
N SER A 105 5.72 15.11 12.09
CA SER A 105 7.09 15.28 12.55
C SER A 105 8.05 15.27 11.36
N VAL A 106 9.05 16.14 11.40
CA VAL A 106 10.17 16.17 10.46
C VAL A 106 11.38 15.54 11.13
N PHE A 107 12.08 14.64 10.46
CA PHE A 107 13.28 14.00 11.00
C PHE A 107 14.41 13.94 9.97
N ASP A 108 15.64 13.88 10.46
CA ASP A 108 16.84 13.73 9.65
C ASP A 108 17.06 12.26 9.28
N LEU A 109 17.18 11.94 7.98
CA LEU A 109 17.32 10.57 7.47
C LEU A 109 18.64 9.89 7.86
N LYS A 110 19.68 10.66 8.19
CA LYS A 110 20.97 10.12 8.56
C LYS A 110 21.04 9.78 10.06
N THR A 111 20.48 10.66 10.89
CA THR A 111 20.63 10.59 12.36
C THR A 111 19.37 10.07 13.07
N ASN A 112 18.23 10.00 12.39
CA ASN A 112 16.89 9.70 12.93
C ASN A 112 16.41 10.74 13.98
N GLN A 113 17.06 11.89 14.10
CA GLN A 113 16.67 12.94 15.03
C GLN A 113 15.45 13.71 14.52
N VAL A 114 14.50 13.95 15.40
CA VAL A 114 13.36 14.84 15.11
C VAL A 114 13.85 16.28 15.07
N LEU A 115 13.61 16.95 13.95
CA LEU A 115 14.00 18.34 13.68
C LEU A 115 12.91 19.34 14.05
N GLY A 116 11.63 18.93 13.95
CA GLY A 116 10.49 19.79 14.21
C GLY A 116 9.16 19.08 14.03
N GLN A 117 8.09 19.84 14.25
CA GLN A 117 6.71 19.38 14.02
C GLN A 117 5.90 20.46 13.30
N ILE A 118 5.06 20.04 12.38
CA ILE A 118 4.19 20.89 11.56
C ILE A 118 2.75 20.54 11.95
N ALA A 119 1.92 21.53 12.28
CA ALA A 119 0.49 21.30 12.49
C ALA A 119 -0.17 20.91 11.16
N ALA A 120 -0.99 19.88 11.17
CA ALA A 120 -1.75 19.38 10.02
C ALA A 120 -3.26 19.37 10.31
N GLY A 121 -4.07 18.76 9.44
CA GLY A 121 -5.48 18.51 9.71
C GLY A 121 -5.68 17.50 10.86
N GLN A 122 -6.94 17.19 11.18
CA GLN A 122 -7.23 16.31 12.31
C GLN A 122 -7.06 14.84 11.94
N ASN A 123 -6.30 14.12 12.77
CA ASN A 123 -5.96 12.72 12.60
C ASN A 123 -5.29 12.47 11.24
N PRO A 124 -4.09 13.08 10.98
CA PRO A 124 -3.32 12.73 9.79
C PRO A 124 -2.91 11.26 9.86
N ASP A 125 -3.29 10.52 8.81
CA ASP A 125 -3.13 9.08 8.67
C ASP A 125 -2.07 8.78 7.60
N ALA A 126 -2.44 8.35 6.40
CA ALA A 126 -1.48 8.19 5.33
C ALA A 126 -0.76 9.51 5.00
N ILE A 127 0.49 9.39 4.62
CA ILE A 127 1.36 10.51 4.24
C ILE A 127 2.21 10.10 3.05
N MET A 128 2.38 10.99 2.07
CA MET A 128 3.22 10.74 0.92
C MET A 128 3.96 12.01 0.49
N TYR A 129 5.03 11.84 -0.26
CA TYR A 129 5.67 12.91 -1.02
C TYR A 129 5.24 12.81 -2.48
N ASP A 130 4.73 13.89 -3.04
CA ASP A 130 4.39 13.96 -4.46
C ASP A 130 5.52 14.62 -5.24
N GLU A 131 6.16 13.85 -6.10
CA GLU A 131 7.29 14.30 -6.91
C GLU A 131 6.93 15.38 -7.93
N PHE A 132 5.67 15.46 -8.36
CA PHE A 132 5.22 16.49 -9.29
C PHE A 132 5.13 17.87 -8.61
N SER A 133 4.39 17.96 -7.53
CA SER A 133 4.20 19.22 -6.79
C SER A 133 5.35 19.55 -5.85
N LYS A 134 6.22 18.58 -5.52
CA LYS A 134 7.26 18.68 -4.49
C LYS A 134 6.70 18.94 -3.09
N LEU A 135 5.47 18.50 -2.82
CA LEU A 135 4.81 18.65 -1.54
C LEU A 135 4.68 17.33 -0.79
N ILE A 136 4.68 17.42 0.53
CA ILE A 136 4.19 16.35 1.41
C ILE A 136 2.68 16.49 1.50
N ILE A 137 1.97 15.37 1.41
CA ILE A 137 0.51 15.31 1.43
C ILE A 137 0.09 14.35 2.54
N THR A 138 -0.78 14.81 3.44
CA THR A 138 -1.39 13.97 4.48
C THR A 138 -2.87 13.77 4.22
N CYS A 139 -3.34 12.55 4.45
CA CYS A 139 -4.75 12.20 4.50
C CYS A 139 -5.25 12.39 5.93
N ASN A 140 -6.11 13.39 6.17
CA ASN A 140 -6.56 13.75 7.52
C ASN A 140 -7.95 13.14 7.77
N GLY A 141 -7.97 11.94 8.36
CA GLY A 141 -9.18 11.09 8.44
C GLY A 141 -10.33 11.72 9.22
N ARG A 142 -10.05 12.56 10.23
CA ARG A 142 -11.11 13.18 11.05
C ARG A 142 -11.59 14.53 10.54
N SER A 143 -10.74 15.33 9.89
CA SER A 143 -11.14 16.59 9.26
C SER A 143 -11.63 16.44 7.82
N SER A 144 -11.53 15.22 7.24
CA SER A 144 -12.01 14.90 5.88
C SER A 144 -11.37 15.77 4.80
N ASP A 145 -10.06 15.98 4.93
CA ASP A 145 -9.27 16.81 4.01
C ASP A 145 -7.85 16.27 3.81
N LEU A 146 -7.13 16.87 2.87
CA LEU A 146 -5.70 16.70 2.67
C LEU A 146 -4.97 17.96 3.12
N SER A 147 -3.86 17.84 3.85
CA SER A 147 -2.92 18.94 4.05
C SER A 147 -1.78 18.83 3.05
N LEU A 148 -1.50 19.92 2.33
CA LEU A 148 -0.36 20.06 1.44
C LEU A 148 0.72 20.84 2.15
N ILE A 149 1.88 20.24 2.37
CA ILE A 149 2.97 20.79 3.18
C ILE A 149 4.18 21.01 2.27
N ASP A 150 4.70 22.21 2.26
CA ASP A 150 5.97 22.53 1.62
C ASP A 150 7.13 22.05 2.51
N PRO A 151 7.95 21.08 2.07
CA PRO A 151 9.03 20.50 2.88
C PRO A 151 10.23 21.45 3.06
N VAL A 152 10.32 22.53 2.28
CA VAL A 152 11.38 23.56 2.40
C VAL A 152 11.03 24.55 3.49
N THR A 153 9.81 25.11 3.45
CA THR A 153 9.35 26.09 4.45
C THR A 153 8.75 25.44 5.69
N GLU A 154 8.48 24.15 5.66
CA GLU A 154 7.85 23.37 6.73
C GLU A 154 6.48 23.93 7.16
N LYS A 155 5.67 24.33 6.17
CA LYS A 155 4.34 24.92 6.38
C LYS A 155 3.27 24.24 5.52
N VAL A 156 2.06 24.17 6.06
CA VAL A 156 0.88 23.85 5.25
C VAL A 156 0.63 25.01 4.30
N VAL A 157 0.67 24.74 3.00
CA VAL A 157 0.46 25.73 1.93
C VAL A 157 -0.94 25.64 1.33
N ALA A 158 -1.66 24.55 1.59
CA ALA A 158 -3.06 24.40 1.21
C ALA A 158 -3.72 23.26 2.01
N THR A 159 -5.05 23.33 2.11
CA THR A 159 -5.92 22.28 2.60
C THR A 159 -6.99 22.01 1.56
N ILE A 160 -7.20 20.74 1.20
CA ILE A 160 -8.18 20.34 0.18
C ILE A 160 -9.25 19.47 0.82
N PRO A 161 -10.49 19.95 0.98
CA PRO A 161 -11.60 19.11 1.46
C PRO A 161 -11.88 17.97 0.47
N VAL A 162 -11.90 16.73 0.96
CA VAL A 162 -12.22 15.55 0.15
C VAL A 162 -13.58 14.93 0.46
N GLY A 163 -14.32 15.50 1.42
CA GLY A 163 -15.74 15.21 1.64
C GLY A 163 -16.08 13.86 2.25
N GLY A 164 -15.11 13.18 2.84
CA GLY A 164 -15.25 11.91 3.56
C GLY A 164 -13.92 11.56 4.21
N LYS A 165 -13.80 10.36 4.79
CA LYS A 165 -12.59 9.89 5.47
C LYS A 165 -11.52 9.46 4.46
N PRO A 166 -10.48 10.28 4.20
CA PRO A 166 -9.39 9.84 3.33
C PRO A 166 -8.52 8.81 4.06
N GLU A 167 -8.20 7.73 3.37
CA GLU A 167 -7.26 6.69 3.82
C GLU A 167 -5.94 6.83 3.05
N THR A 168 -5.71 6.04 2.02
CA THR A 168 -4.48 6.10 1.23
C THR A 168 -4.64 6.98 -0.01
N ALA A 169 -3.60 7.72 -0.34
CA ALA A 169 -3.48 8.49 -1.58
C ALA A 169 -2.30 8.00 -2.43
N VAL A 170 -2.46 8.05 -3.76
CA VAL A 170 -1.38 7.83 -4.73
C VAL A 170 -1.34 8.95 -5.76
N SER A 171 -0.15 9.24 -6.31
CA SER A 171 0.06 10.24 -7.34
C SER A 171 0.31 9.58 -8.70
N ASP A 172 -0.18 10.20 -9.77
CA ASP A 172 0.20 9.79 -11.13
C ASP A 172 1.51 10.41 -11.64
N GLY A 173 2.14 11.25 -10.82
CA GLY A 173 3.36 11.99 -11.18
C GLY A 173 3.14 13.10 -12.22
N MET A 174 1.89 13.41 -12.59
CA MET A 174 1.52 14.39 -13.60
C MET A 174 0.52 15.44 -13.10
N GLY A 175 0.28 15.48 -11.78
CA GLY A 175 -0.56 16.48 -11.12
C GLY A 175 -1.92 15.98 -10.67
N LYS A 176 -2.18 14.69 -10.76
CA LYS A 176 -3.38 14.06 -10.18
C LYS A 176 -3.03 13.18 -9.00
N LEU A 177 -3.84 13.30 -7.95
CA LEU A 177 -3.86 12.37 -6.82
C LEU A 177 -5.16 11.59 -6.86
N TYR A 178 -5.08 10.34 -6.48
CA TYR A 178 -6.23 9.47 -6.27
C TYR A 178 -6.26 9.09 -4.79
N VAL A 179 -7.40 9.27 -4.15
CA VAL A 179 -7.55 9.13 -2.70
C VAL A 179 -8.71 8.19 -2.41
N ASN A 180 -8.48 7.12 -1.68
CA ASN A 180 -9.53 6.28 -1.13
C ASN A 180 -10.32 7.07 -0.08
N ILE A 181 -11.65 7.12 -0.23
CA ILE A 181 -12.58 7.70 0.73
C ILE A 181 -13.36 6.55 1.37
N GLU A 182 -12.85 6.07 2.51
CA GLU A 182 -13.28 4.84 3.15
C GLU A 182 -14.78 4.81 3.46
N ASP A 183 -15.28 5.82 4.14
CA ASP A 183 -16.67 5.92 4.60
C ASP A 183 -17.68 6.17 3.47
N LYS A 184 -17.22 6.40 2.23
CA LYS A 184 -18.05 6.60 1.04
C LYS A 184 -17.90 5.48 0.02
N SER A 185 -16.95 4.57 0.21
CA SER A 185 -16.63 3.51 -0.75
C SER A 185 -16.41 4.07 -2.17
N GLU A 186 -15.56 5.11 -2.25
CA GLU A 186 -15.23 5.80 -3.51
C GLU A 186 -13.75 6.16 -3.58
N ILE A 187 -13.28 6.46 -4.79
CA ILE A 187 -12.01 7.14 -5.03
C ILE A 187 -12.30 8.57 -5.45
N ALA A 188 -11.67 9.54 -4.78
CA ALA A 188 -11.65 10.94 -5.18
C ALA A 188 -10.41 11.22 -6.04
N GLU A 189 -10.60 11.76 -7.24
CA GLU A 189 -9.53 12.36 -8.05
C GLU A 189 -9.34 13.82 -7.61
N VAL A 190 -8.12 14.19 -7.28
CA VAL A 190 -7.74 15.54 -6.85
C VAL A 190 -6.74 16.10 -7.86
N ASP A 191 -7.00 17.29 -8.37
CA ASP A 191 -6.05 18.04 -9.17
C ASP A 191 -5.21 18.94 -8.23
N ILE A 192 -3.90 18.69 -8.20
CA ILE A 192 -2.99 19.38 -7.27
C ILE A 192 -2.78 20.85 -7.63
N ASN A 193 -2.90 21.21 -8.92
CA ASN A 193 -2.70 22.58 -9.39
C ASN A 193 -3.90 23.45 -9.04
N SER A 194 -5.12 22.97 -9.29
CA SER A 194 -6.36 23.65 -8.90
C SER A 194 -6.71 23.48 -7.42
N ARG A 195 -6.05 22.55 -6.74
CA ARG A 195 -6.26 22.20 -5.31
C ARG A 195 -7.71 21.84 -5.03
N SER A 196 -8.28 21.00 -5.86
CA SER A 196 -9.70 20.64 -5.77
C SER A 196 -9.96 19.20 -6.22
N VAL A 197 -11.04 18.61 -5.68
CA VAL A 197 -11.56 17.34 -6.16
C VAL A 197 -12.21 17.56 -7.52
N THR A 198 -11.77 16.83 -8.55
CA THR A 198 -12.25 16.93 -9.92
C THR A 198 -13.25 15.83 -10.28
N ASN A 199 -13.08 14.64 -9.70
CA ASN A 199 -13.96 13.51 -9.92
C ASN A 199 -14.15 12.68 -8.65
N ARG A 200 -15.25 11.90 -8.61
CA ARG A 200 -15.51 10.88 -7.60
C ARG A 200 -16.04 9.63 -8.28
N TRP A 201 -15.45 8.50 -7.96
CA TRP A 201 -15.78 7.23 -8.59
C TRP A 201 -16.16 6.20 -7.54
N THR A 202 -17.37 5.68 -7.64
CA THR A 202 -17.84 4.66 -6.71
C THR A 202 -17.16 3.32 -6.94
N LEU A 203 -16.86 2.63 -5.86
CA LEU A 203 -16.35 1.26 -5.87
C LEU A 203 -17.44 0.21 -5.69
N SER A 204 -18.70 0.64 -5.50
CA SER A 204 -19.84 -0.25 -5.27
C SER A 204 -19.89 -1.42 -6.25
N PRO A 205 -20.22 -2.66 -5.79
CA PRO A 205 -20.65 -3.02 -4.43
C PRO A 205 -19.49 -3.30 -3.44
N SER A 206 -18.23 -3.03 -3.79
CA SER A 206 -17.08 -3.16 -2.87
C SER A 206 -17.09 -2.00 -1.88
N GLU A 207 -16.76 -2.29 -0.61
CA GLU A 207 -16.83 -1.33 0.49
C GLU A 207 -15.50 -1.22 1.22
N GLY A 208 -15.33 -0.12 1.99
CA GLY A 208 -14.19 0.10 2.88
C GLY A 208 -12.84 0.13 2.17
N PRO A 209 -12.63 0.96 1.14
CA PRO A 209 -11.32 1.06 0.50
C PRO A 209 -10.30 1.69 1.46
N THR A 210 -9.22 0.97 1.73
CA THR A 210 -8.12 1.41 2.61
C THR A 210 -6.82 1.54 1.83
N GLY A 211 -6.15 0.41 1.50
CA GLY A 211 -4.95 0.40 0.69
C GLY A 211 -5.20 0.83 -0.75
N LEU A 212 -4.28 1.60 -1.34
CA LEU A 212 -4.34 2.03 -2.73
C LEU A 212 -2.95 2.01 -3.35
N ALA A 213 -2.83 1.43 -4.53
CA ALA A 213 -1.62 1.49 -5.36
C ALA A 213 -1.99 1.84 -6.81
N MET A 214 -0.98 2.17 -7.63
CA MET A 214 -1.19 2.54 -9.03
C MET A 214 -0.07 2.01 -9.92
N ASP A 215 -0.45 1.38 -11.05
CA ASP A 215 0.45 1.33 -12.20
C ASP A 215 0.29 2.61 -13.02
N VAL A 216 1.26 3.49 -12.91
CA VAL A 216 1.28 4.77 -13.65
C VAL A 216 1.39 4.53 -15.16
N LYS A 217 2.04 3.45 -15.58
CA LYS A 217 2.26 3.12 -17.00
C LYS A 217 0.97 2.69 -17.70
N THR A 218 0.19 1.82 -17.08
CA THR A 218 -1.11 1.35 -17.62
C THR A 218 -2.27 2.21 -17.16
N ARG A 219 -2.05 3.15 -16.23
CA ARG A 219 -3.09 4.00 -15.63
C ARG A 219 -4.13 3.17 -14.89
N ARG A 220 -3.70 2.16 -14.13
CA ARG A 220 -4.57 1.31 -13.33
C ARG A 220 -4.40 1.62 -11.84
N LEU A 221 -5.53 1.87 -11.18
CA LEU A 221 -5.63 1.97 -9.72
C LEU A 221 -6.02 0.62 -9.15
N PHE A 222 -5.42 0.28 -8.02
CA PHE A 222 -5.65 -0.96 -7.28
C PHE A 222 -6.14 -0.60 -5.88
N ALA A 223 -7.44 -0.64 -5.66
CA ALA A 223 -8.06 -0.31 -4.39
C ALA A 223 -8.38 -1.59 -3.59
N GLY A 224 -7.74 -1.75 -2.45
CA GLY A 224 -8.02 -2.82 -1.50
C GLY A 224 -9.26 -2.48 -0.69
N CYS A 225 -10.31 -3.27 -0.89
CA CYS A 225 -11.58 -3.20 -0.18
C CYS A 225 -11.80 -4.46 0.66
N ASP A 226 -12.93 -4.55 1.36
CA ASP A 226 -13.31 -5.77 2.05
C ASP A 226 -13.41 -6.94 1.07
N LYS A 227 -12.51 -7.93 1.22
CA LYS A 227 -12.42 -9.17 0.42
C LYS A 227 -12.28 -8.98 -1.10
N THR A 228 -12.02 -7.77 -1.56
CA THR A 228 -11.99 -7.45 -2.99
C THR A 228 -10.89 -6.45 -3.31
N LEU A 229 -10.04 -6.77 -4.27
CA LEU A 229 -9.20 -5.81 -4.95
C LEU A 229 -9.97 -5.27 -6.16
N VAL A 230 -10.26 -3.98 -6.16
CA VAL A 230 -10.92 -3.31 -7.29
C VAL A 230 -9.86 -2.71 -8.19
N ILE A 231 -9.90 -3.06 -9.47
CA ILE A 231 -9.03 -2.52 -10.50
C ILE A 231 -9.81 -1.48 -11.31
N MET A 232 -9.30 -0.26 -11.40
CA MET A 232 -10.00 0.88 -12.00
C MET A 232 -9.10 1.63 -12.99
N ASP A 233 -9.67 2.10 -14.09
CA ASP A 233 -9.00 3.01 -15.02
C ASP A 233 -8.96 4.43 -14.44
N ALA A 234 -7.75 4.91 -14.16
CA ALA A 234 -7.50 6.24 -13.60
C ALA A 234 -7.84 7.41 -14.55
N ASN A 235 -8.17 7.16 -15.81
CA ASN A 235 -8.55 8.22 -16.75
C ASN A 235 -10.04 8.57 -16.68
N ASN A 236 -10.88 7.63 -16.23
CA ASN A 236 -12.34 7.79 -16.34
C ASN A 236 -13.15 7.13 -15.20
N GLY A 237 -12.48 6.47 -14.25
CA GLY A 237 -13.12 5.78 -13.13
C GLY A 237 -13.85 4.49 -13.51
N LYS A 238 -13.66 3.96 -14.73
CA LYS A 238 -14.24 2.69 -15.12
C LYS A 238 -13.61 1.55 -14.34
N ILE A 239 -14.43 0.73 -13.70
CA ILE A 239 -13.96 -0.52 -13.11
C ILE A 239 -13.64 -1.50 -14.21
N ILE A 240 -12.40 -1.99 -14.21
CA ILE A 240 -11.87 -2.96 -15.18
C ILE A 240 -12.12 -4.37 -14.68
N ASP A 241 -11.79 -4.63 -13.39
CA ASP A 241 -11.93 -5.97 -12.80
C ASP A 241 -12.16 -5.89 -11.28
N ARG A 242 -12.55 -7.01 -10.69
CA ARG A 242 -12.64 -7.25 -9.25
C ARG A 242 -12.09 -8.62 -8.94
N VAL A 243 -10.98 -8.66 -8.24
CA VAL A 243 -10.33 -9.90 -7.83
C VAL A 243 -10.63 -10.18 -6.35
N THR A 244 -11.11 -11.38 -6.03
CA THR A 244 -11.31 -11.79 -4.64
C THR A 244 -9.96 -11.92 -3.94
N ILE A 245 -9.82 -11.28 -2.79
CA ILE A 245 -8.64 -11.31 -1.91
C ILE A 245 -9.04 -11.74 -0.49
N GLY A 246 -8.09 -11.76 0.44
CA GLY A 246 -8.37 -12.03 1.85
C GLY A 246 -9.20 -10.94 2.54
N ASP A 247 -9.66 -11.23 3.75
CA ASP A 247 -10.46 -10.32 4.57
C ASP A 247 -9.58 -9.30 5.32
N GLY A 248 -10.10 -8.08 5.52
CA GLY A 248 -9.42 -7.01 6.25
C GLY A 248 -8.18 -6.51 5.53
N CYS A 249 -8.29 -6.24 4.24
CA CYS A 249 -7.23 -5.61 3.46
C CYS A 249 -7.04 -4.16 3.95
N ASP A 250 -5.81 -3.81 4.33
CA ASP A 250 -5.46 -2.49 4.86
C ASP A 250 -4.20 -1.90 4.19
N GLY A 251 -3.59 -2.65 3.30
CA GLY A 251 -2.43 -2.22 2.54
C GLY A 251 -2.37 -2.86 1.16
N VAL A 252 -2.08 -2.05 0.15
CA VAL A 252 -1.85 -2.48 -1.23
C VAL A 252 -0.55 -1.88 -1.73
N ALA A 253 0.29 -2.71 -2.35
CA ALA A 253 1.51 -2.28 -3.01
C ALA A 253 1.57 -2.84 -4.45
N PHE A 254 2.33 -2.20 -5.31
CA PHE A 254 2.50 -2.63 -6.70
C PHE A 254 3.97 -2.67 -7.08
N ASP A 255 4.42 -3.82 -7.56
CA ASP A 255 5.73 -4.01 -8.17
C ASP A 255 5.64 -3.75 -9.67
N PRO A 256 6.22 -2.66 -10.18
CA PRO A 256 6.08 -2.29 -11.59
C PRO A 256 6.94 -3.14 -12.53
N GLU A 257 7.96 -3.84 -12.03
CA GLU A 257 8.82 -4.71 -12.84
C GLU A 257 8.19 -6.09 -13.03
N LEU A 258 7.75 -6.73 -11.93
CA LEU A 258 7.09 -8.03 -11.96
C LEU A 258 5.59 -7.93 -12.25
N LYS A 259 5.00 -6.73 -12.19
CA LYS A 259 3.56 -6.47 -12.37
C LYS A 259 2.70 -7.26 -11.39
N TYR A 260 3.13 -7.31 -10.14
CA TYR A 260 2.37 -7.88 -9.05
C TYR A 260 1.75 -6.81 -8.17
N VAL A 261 0.47 -6.97 -7.91
CA VAL A 261 -0.26 -6.21 -6.88
C VAL A 261 -0.31 -7.09 -5.64
N PHE A 262 0.19 -6.57 -4.53
CA PHE A 262 0.17 -7.20 -3.23
C PHE A 262 -0.92 -6.60 -2.37
N ALA A 263 -1.89 -7.39 -1.93
CA ALA A 263 -2.96 -6.99 -1.03
C ALA A 263 -2.78 -7.69 0.32
N SER A 264 -2.40 -6.92 1.33
CA SER A 264 -2.14 -7.43 2.68
C SER A 264 -3.43 -7.44 3.50
N CYS A 265 -3.85 -8.64 3.90
CA CYS A 265 -5.16 -8.90 4.52
C CYS A 265 -5.00 -9.38 5.96
N GLY A 266 -5.59 -8.66 6.90
CA GLY A 266 -5.45 -8.86 8.34
C GLY A 266 -5.93 -10.22 8.88
N GLU A 267 -6.68 -10.99 8.09
CA GLU A 267 -7.02 -12.37 8.42
C GLU A 267 -5.79 -13.31 8.49
N GLY A 268 -4.65 -12.89 7.93
CA GLY A 268 -3.41 -13.67 7.86
C GLY A 268 -3.10 -14.17 6.45
N LYS A 269 -3.33 -13.32 5.45
CA LYS A 269 -3.12 -13.63 4.04
C LYS A 269 -2.52 -12.44 3.30
N LEU A 270 -1.57 -12.68 2.42
CA LEU A 270 -1.12 -11.77 1.39
C LEU A 270 -1.60 -12.31 0.03
N SER A 271 -2.60 -11.66 -0.55
CA SER A 271 -3.08 -11.99 -1.89
C SER A 271 -2.22 -11.29 -2.93
N ILE A 272 -1.70 -12.03 -3.90
CA ILE A 272 -0.84 -11.51 -4.97
C ILE A 272 -1.59 -11.65 -6.28
N VAL A 273 -1.84 -10.51 -6.94
CA VAL A 273 -2.55 -10.43 -8.21
C VAL A 273 -1.58 -10.02 -9.30
N HIS A 274 -1.51 -10.78 -10.38
CA HIS A 274 -0.66 -10.47 -11.53
C HIS A 274 -1.45 -9.64 -12.56
N GLU A 275 -0.89 -8.51 -12.96
CA GLU A 275 -1.32 -7.72 -14.11
C GLU A 275 -0.73 -8.31 -15.39
N GLU A 276 -1.44 -9.23 -16.05
CA GLU A 276 -0.99 -9.78 -17.33
C GLU A 276 -0.95 -8.69 -18.43
N ASN A 277 -1.91 -7.79 -18.39
CA ASN A 277 -1.97 -6.57 -19.17
C ASN A 277 -2.98 -5.60 -18.54
N ALA A 278 -3.14 -4.40 -19.11
CA ALA A 278 -4.01 -3.35 -18.57
C ALA A 278 -5.50 -3.75 -18.37
N ASP A 279 -5.96 -4.81 -19.00
CA ASP A 279 -7.38 -5.25 -18.97
C ASP A 279 -7.55 -6.67 -18.41
N LYS A 280 -6.45 -7.32 -17.97
CA LYS A 280 -6.51 -8.70 -17.45
C LYS A 280 -5.66 -8.89 -16.21
N PHE A 281 -6.30 -9.30 -15.13
CA PHE A 281 -5.73 -9.50 -13.81
C PHE A 281 -6.06 -10.90 -13.31
N VAL A 282 -5.09 -11.57 -12.69
CA VAL A 282 -5.24 -12.96 -12.24
C VAL A 282 -4.67 -13.10 -10.84
N LEU A 283 -5.43 -13.71 -9.92
CA LEU A 283 -4.89 -14.10 -8.62
C LEU A 283 -3.77 -15.13 -8.85
N ALA A 284 -2.53 -14.71 -8.60
CA ALA A 284 -1.34 -15.53 -8.81
C ALA A 284 -1.03 -16.40 -7.59
N ALA A 285 -1.25 -15.88 -6.38
CA ALA A 285 -1.07 -16.64 -5.14
C ALA A 285 -1.83 -16.00 -3.96
N ASP A 286 -2.14 -16.84 -2.98
CA ASP A 286 -2.48 -16.47 -1.62
C ASP A 286 -1.37 -17.01 -0.71
N VAL A 287 -0.56 -16.11 -0.14
CA VAL A 287 0.55 -16.45 0.75
C VAL A 287 0.05 -16.40 2.20
N PRO A 288 0.11 -17.52 2.97
CA PRO A 288 -0.20 -17.49 4.38
C PRO A 288 0.75 -16.56 5.15
N THR A 289 0.19 -15.62 5.92
CA THR A 289 0.92 -14.70 6.80
C THR A 289 0.43 -14.84 8.25
N LYS A 290 0.84 -13.93 9.11
CA LYS A 290 0.25 -13.86 10.46
C LYS A 290 -1.06 -13.09 10.43
N ARG A 291 -2.03 -13.53 11.22
CA ARG A 291 -3.20 -12.73 11.54
C ARG A 291 -2.73 -11.37 12.08
N SER A 292 -3.36 -10.29 11.66
CA SER A 292 -2.97 -8.90 11.91
C SER A 292 -1.92 -8.29 10.96
N ALA A 293 -1.26 -9.05 10.10
CA ALA A 293 -0.43 -8.53 9.03
C ALA A 293 -1.33 -7.87 7.97
N ARG A 294 -1.64 -6.57 8.13
CA ARG A 294 -2.64 -5.88 7.32
C ARG A 294 -2.06 -4.74 6.46
N THR A 295 -1.00 -4.09 6.93
CA THR A 295 -0.29 -3.06 6.18
C THR A 295 0.98 -3.62 5.54
N ILE A 296 1.50 -2.95 4.52
CA ILE A 296 2.58 -3.46 3.68
C ILE A 296 3.46 -2.32 3.17
N ALA A 297 4.76 -2.59 3.05
CA ALA A 297 5.64 -1.91 2.11
C ALA A 297 6.29 -2.95 1.20
N GLU A 298 6.54 -2.58 -0.03
CA GLU A 298 7.24 -3.39 -1.03
C GLU A 298 8.48 -2.65 -1.48
N ASP A 299 9.60 -3.37 -1.64
CA ASP A 299 10.82 -2.85 -2.24
C ASP A 299 10.99 -3.40 -3.66
N PRO A 300 10.76 -2.57 -4.70
CA PRO A 300 10.85 -3.01 -6.08
C PRO A 300 12.29 -3.33 -6.54
N ARG A 301 13.31 -2.99 -5.72
CA ARG A 301 14.71 -3.34 -6.01
C ARG A 301 15.01 -4.81 -5.69
N THR A 302 14.32 -5.37 -4.72
CA THR A 302 14.51 -6.74 -4.22
C THR A 302 13.27 -7.62 -4.42
N HIS A 303 12.16 -7.03 -4.88
CA HIS A 303 10.86 -7.69 -5.01
C HIS A 303 10.39 -8.32 -3.70
N THR A 304 10.65 -7.63 -2.59
CA THR A 304 10.38 -8.13 -1.24
C THR A 304 9.30 -7.29 -0.58
N ALA A 305 8.31 -7.94 0.00
CA ALA A 305 7.26 -7.29 0.77
C ALA A 305 7.50 -7.44 2.28
N PHE A 306 7.21 -6.39 3.03
CA PHE A 306 7.38 -6.28 4.47
C PHE A 306 6.05 -5.99 5.14
N LEU A 307 5.65 -6.85 6.09
CA LEU A 307 4.35 -6.77 6.76
C LEU A 307 4.53 -6.77 8.28
N PRO A 308 4.22 -5.67 8.98
CA PRO A 308 4.22 -5.67 10.44
C PRO A 308 3.05 -6.50 10.98
N ALA A 309 3.33 -7.30 12.01
CA ALA A 309 2.34 -8.17 12.62
C ALA A 309 2.66 -8.44 14.09
N ALA A 310 1.64 -8.75 14.89
CA ALA A 310 1.79 -9.26 16.25
C ALA A 310 0.73 -10.32 16.56
N GLU A 311 0.89 -11.01 17.67
CA GLU A 311 -0.13 -11.89 18.21
C GLU A 311 -1.01 -11.14 19.23
N PHE A 312 -2.26 -11.55 19.31
CA PHE A 312 -3.24 -10.96 20.22
C PHE A 312 -3.81 -12.04 21.13
N GLU A 313 -4.16 -11.66 22.35
CA GLU A 313 -4.92 -12.52 23.25
C GLU A 313 -6.23 -12.97 22.56
N LYS A 314 -6.78 -14.08 23.03
CA LYS A 314 -8.02 -14.64 22.43
C LYS A 314 -9.25 -13.79 22.70
N THR A 315 -9.24 -13.06 23.80
CA THR A 315 -10.41 -12.28 24.27
C THR A 315 -9.98 -10.88 24.70
N ALA A 316 -10.82 -9.90 24.38
CA ALA A 316 -10.65 -8.54 24.91
C ALA A 316 -10.97 -8.50 26.41
N ALA A 317 -10.27 -7.67 27.16
CA ALA A 317 -10.61 -7.39 28.54
C ALA A 317 -11.99 -6.68 28.65
N PRO A 318 -12.72 -6.82 29.76
CA PRO A 318 -13.98 -6.14 29.92
C PRO A 318 -13.86 -4.63 29.69
N GLY A 319 -14.63 -4.11 28.74
CA GLY A 319 -14.62 -2.70 28.35
C GLY A 319 -13.64 -2.34 27.23
N GLU A 320 -12.79 -3.25 26.77
CA GLU A 320 -11.89 -3.04 25.64
C GLU A 320 -12.52 -3.52 24.32
N ARG A 321 -12.28 -2.78 23.23
CA ARG A 321 -12.80 -3.13 21.90
C ARG A 321 -12.02 -4.24 21.21
N ARG A 322 -10.75 -4.42 21.56
CA ARG A 322 -9.84 -5.40 20.92
C ARG A 322 -9.06 -6.14 21.98
N PRO A 323 -8.73 -7.42 21.75
CA PRO A 323 -7.80 -8.13 22.60
C PRO A 323 -6.45 -7.39 22.68
N PRO A 324 -5.77 -7.42 23.85
CA PRO A 324 -4.43 -6.87 23.96
C PRO A 324 -3.42 -7.65 23.14
N MET A 325 -2.41 -6.95 22.68
CA MET A 325 -1.27 -7.57 21.99
C MET A 325 -0.47 -8.41 23.00
N VAL A 326 -0.06 -9.61 22.60
CA VAL A 326 0.83 -10.45 23.39
C VAL A 326 2.23 -9.81 23.41
N PRO A 327 2.79 -9.50 24.59
CA PRO A 327 4.09 -8.86 24.69
C PRO A 327 5.20 -9.66 23.99
N GLY A 328 6.10 -8.95 23.30
CA GLY A 328 7.25 -9.54 22.62
C GLY A 328 6.94 -10.27 21.29
N THR A 329 5.71 -10.20 20.80
CA THR A 329 5.33 -10.86 19.53
C THR A 329 5.34 -9.94 18.33
N PHE A 330 5.55 -8.63 18.51
CA PHE A 330 5.60 -7.69 17.40
C PHE A 330 6.83 -7.93 16.53
N GLN A 331 6.61 -7.99 15.23
CA GLN A 331 7.64 -8.32 14.23
C GLN A 331 7.26 -7.79 12.86
N VAL A 332 8.23 -7.73 11.95
CA VAL A 332 8.01 -7.56 10.53
C VAL A 332 8.20 -8.90 9.84
N LEU A 333 7.20 -9.39 9.13
CA LEU A 333 7.33 -10.53 8.23
C LEU A 333 7.99 -10.07 6.95
N VAL A 334 8.93 -10.84 6.43
CA VAL A 334 9.59 -10.63 5.15
C VAL A 334 9.07 -11.67 4.18
N VAL A 335 8.42 -11.23 3.12
CA VAL A 335 7.83 -12.09 2.09
C VAL A 335 8.60 -11.90 0.79
N GLY A 336 9.15 -12.98 0.27
CA GLY A 336 9.96 -13.00 -0.95
C GLY A 336 9.88 -14.35 -1.67
N GLN A 337 10.63 -14.46 -2.78
CA GLN A 337 10.73 -15.68 -3.59
C GLN A 337 11.93 -16.54 -3.19
#